data_b4f97f5e2785b150bc83fab2711a3f00
#
_entry.id   b4f97f5e2785b150bc83fab2711a3f00
#
_cell.length_a   1.000
_cell.length_b   1.000
_cell.length_c   1.000
_cell.angle_alpha   90.00
_cell.angle_beta   90.00
_cell.angle_gamma   90.00
#
_symmetry.space_group_name_H-M   'P 1'
#
loop_
_entity.id
_entity.type
_entity.pdbx_description
1 polymer ?
#
loop_
_entity_poly.entity_id
_entity_poly.type
_entity_poly.pdbx_seq_one_letter_code
_entity_poly.pdbx_strand_id
1 'polypeptide(L)'
;MSGQGQIRVGIGGWVFPPWRGSFYPPGLPQSQELDHASRHLTAIEINGTFYNSGRADSFRKWRDGTPNGFVFSLKGPRFVTHRNELATAGPSLELFFSRGVLELGDKLGPVLWQFAPFKQFDATDFAAFLDLLPRESGGRQIRHLVEVRHPSFRTPAFTDLLRQHGVAVAAVHDEKYPAFEDVTGDFAYLRLRRCVEEEPTGYPEAELDRWAERARGHAAEGRDVFLYFINGAKVRAPAAAQALIAKLRE
;
A
#
# COMPACT_ATOMS: atom_id res chain seq x y z
N MET A 1 19.86 19.47 -4.82
CA MET A 1 18.89 19.59 -3.70
C MET A 1 17.81 18.57 -3.99
N SER A 2 17.74 17.47 -3.23
CA SER A 2 16.63 16.51 -3.32
C SER A 2 15.36 17.25 -2.91
N GLY A 3 14.37 17.30 -3.79
CA GLY A 3 13.05 17.88 -3.46
C GLY A 3 12.42 17.13 -2.30
N GLN A 4 11.51 17.79 -1.56
CA GLN A 4 10.72 17.16 -0.51
C GLN A 4 9.88 16.01 -1.11
N GLY A 5 9.84 14.83 -0.45
CA GLY A 5 9.02 13.71 -0.86
C GLY A 5 7.52 14.02 -0.74
N GLN A 6 6.71 13.32 -1.52
CA GLN A 6 5.25 13.50 -1.51
C GLN A 6 4.58 12.57 -0.52
N ILE A 7 3.66 13.09 0.30
CA ILE A 7 2.88 12.26 1.24
C ILE A 7 1.53 11.93 0.61
N ARG A 8 1.25 10.62 0.50
CA ARG A 8 0.01 10.06 -0.02
C ARG A 8 -0.73 9.34 1.10
N VAL A 9 -1.97 9.74 1.36
CA VAL A 9 -2.80 9.16 2.42
C VAL A 9 -4.08 8.59 1.83
N GLY A 10 -4.44 7.38 2.25
CA GLY A 10 -5.61 6.71 1.73
C GLY A 10 -6.10 5.52 2.55
N ILE A 11 -6.89 4.69 1.90
CA ILE A 11 -7.59 3.55 2.48
C ILE A 11 -7.42 2.30 1.63
N GLY A 12 -7.79 1.14 2.19
CA GLY A 12 -7.80 -0.14 1.49
C GLY A 12 -9.08 -0.40 0.71
N GLY A 13 -9.03 -0.15 -0.61
CA GLY A 13 -10.21 -0.23 -1.49
C GLY A 13 -11.17 0.94 -1.31
N TRP A 14 -12.24 0.96 -2.10
CA TRP A 14 -13.27 2.02 -2.04
C TRP A 14 -14.69 1.47 -1.98
N VAL A 15 -14.91 0.19 -2.20
CA VAL A 15 -16.23 -0.43 -2.08
C VAL A 15 -16.35 -1.08 -0.70
N PHE A 16 -17.12 -0.45 0.17
CA PHE A 16 -17.45 -0.98 1.49
C PHE A 16 -18.82 -0.44 1.93
N PRO A 17 -19.89 -1.28 1.92
CA PRO A 17 -21.26 -0.83 2.18
C PRO A 17 -21.45 0.03 3.43
N PRO A 18 -20.78 -0.23 4.58
CA PRO A 18 -20.91 0.61 5.76
C PRO A 18 -20.41 2.06 5.64
N TRP A 19 -19.72 2.40 4.54
CA TRP A 19 -19.34 3.80 4.26
C TRP A 19 -20.47 4.61 3.63
N ARG A 20 -21.54 3.96 3.15
CA ARG A 20 -22.71 4.63 2.57
C ARG A 20 -23.51 5.33 3.65
N GLY A 21 -23.81 6.60 3.47
CA GLY A 21 -24.44 7.45 4.49
C GLY A 21 -23.49 8.05 5.53
N SER A 22 -22.17 7.73 5.46
CA SER A 22 -21.14 8.34 6.31
C SER A 22 -20.06 8.99 5.45
N PHE A 23 -19.14 8.23 4.88
CA PHE A 23 -18.14 8.74 3.95
C PHE A 23 -18.74 9.05 2.58
N TYR A 24 -19.57 8.16 2.05
CA TYR A 24 -20.31 8.40 0.82
C TYR A 24 -21.66 9.06 1.14
N PRO A 25 -22.05 10.14 0.41
CA PRO A 25 -23.36 10.74 0.56
C PRO A 25 -24.49 9.71 0.41
N PRO A 26 -25.61 9.87 1.14
CA PRO A 26 -26.78 9.06 0.92
C PRO A 26 -27.20 9.06 -0.56
N GLY A 27 -27.49 7.88 -1.12
CA GLY A 27 -27.94 7.76 -2.52
C GLY A 27 -26.83 7.83 -3.57
N LEU A 28 -25.56 7.99 -3.21
CA LEU A 28 -24.46 7.96 -4.17
C LEU A 28 -24.38 6.57 -4.83
N PRO A 29 -24.47 6.48 -6.17
CA PRO A 29 -24.33 5.21 -6.88
C PRO A 29 -22.93 4.60 -6.64
N GLN A 30 -22.86 3.26 -6.52
CA GLN A 30 -21.57 2.56 -6.32
C GLN A 30 -20.55 2.88 -7.43
N SER A 31 -21.00 3.13 -8.65
CA SER A 31 -20.13 3.52 -9.78
C SER A 31 -19.41 4.85 -9.59
N GLN A 32 -19.89 5.69 -8.66
CA GLN A 32 -19.33 7.00 -8.32
C GLN A 32 -18.51 6.99 -7.01
N GLU A 33 -18.48 5.85 -6.28
CA GLU A 33 -17.75 5.74 -5.02
C GLU A 33 -16.25 6.01 -5.19
N LEU A 34 -15.63 5.57 -6.31
CA LEU A 34 -14.22 5.84 -6.60
C LEU A 34 -13.96 7.33 -6.87
N ASP A 35 -14.80 7.97 -7.68
CA ASP A 35 -14.68 9.41 -7.94
C ASP A 35 -14.77 10.20 -6.65
N HIS A 36 -15.79 9.92 -5.82
CA HIS A 36 -15.93 10.56 -4.51
C HIS A 36 -14.70 10.32 -3.62
N ALA A 37 -14.26 9.07 -3.45
CA ALA A 37 -13.12 8.74 -2.60
C ALA A 37 -11.84 9.45 -3.07
N SER A 38 -11.60 9.49 -4.36
CA SER A 38 -10.38 10.09 -4.93
C SER A 38 -10.32 11.62 -4.83
N ARG A 39 -11.46 12.29 -4.58
CA ARG A 39 -11.52 13.74 -4.30
C ARG A 39 -11.27 14.09 -2.83
N HIS A 40 -11.40 13.12 -1.94
CA HIS A 40 -11.23 13.30 -0.50
C HIS A 40 -9.95 12.68 0.05
N LEU A 41 -9.31 11.82 -0.73
CA LEU A 41 -8.07 11.11 -0.41
C LEU A 41 -7.02 11.38 -1.49
N THR A 42 -5.76 11.02 -1.24
CA THR A 42 -4.67 11.20 -2.22
C THR A 42 -4.16 9.88 -2.80
N ALA A 43 -4.57 8.75 -2.22
CA ALA A 43 -4.24 7.42 -2.71
C ALA A 43 -5.28 6.37 -2.28
N ILE A 44 -5.26 5.21 -2.95
CA ILE A 44 -5.97 4.00 -2.54
C ILE A 44 -5.06 2.79 -2.71
N GLU A 45 -5.06 1.88 -1.71
CA GLU A 45 -4.45 0.56 -1.85
C GLU A 45 -5.50 -0.42 -2.41
N ILE A 46 -5.27 -0.94 -3.62
CA ILE A 46 -6.17 -1.89 -4.26
C ILE A 46 -5.91 -3.30 -3.72
N ASN A 47 -6.82 -3.81 -2.90
CA ASN A 47 -6.74 -5.15 -2.34
C ASN A 47 -7.37 -6.22 -3.24
N GLY A 48 -8.23 -5.85 -4.18
CA GLY A 48 -8.90 -6.78 -5.10
C GLY A 48 -7.92 -7.58 -5.96
N THR A 49 -6.80 -6.99 -6.34
CA THR A 49 -5.74 -7.63 -7.13
C THR A 49 -5.03 -8.79 -6.41
N PHE A 50 -5.16 -8.89 -5.08
CA PHE A 50 -4.68 -10.04 -4.31
C PHE A 50 -5.42 -11.35 -4.65
N TYR A 51 -6.69 -11.26 -4.99
CA TYR A 51 -7.53 -12.41 -5.32
C TYR A 51 -7.64 -12.62 -6.83
N ASN A 52 -7.63 -11.54 -7.60
CA ASN A 52 -7.75 -11.55 -9.04
C ASN A 52 -6.86 -10.44 -9.62
N SER A 53 -5.97 -10.76 -10.56
CA SER A 53 -4.98 -9.84 -11.13
C SER A 53 -5.57 -8.59 -11.82
N GLY A 54 -6.90 -8.47 -11.87
CA GLY A 54 -7.58 -7.36 -12.54
C GLY A 54 -7.65 -7.52 -14.07
N ARG A 55 -8.12 -6.48 -14.74
CA ARG A 55 -8.26 -6.40 -16.20
C ARG A 55 -7.82 -5.00 -16.66
N ALA A 56 -7.18 -4.92 -17.81
CA ALA A 56 -6.71 -3.66 -18.40
C ALA A 56 -7.78 -2.57 -18.43
N ASP A 57 -9.02 -2.91 -18.85
CA ASP A 57 -10.14 -1.96 -18.90
C ASP A 57 -10.50 -1.39 -17.51
N SER A 58 -10.37 -2.20 -16.45
CA SER A 58 -10.63 -1.72 -15.08
C SER A 58 -9.56 -0.71 -14.66
N PHE A 59 -8.29 -0.99 -14.93
CA PHE A 59 -7.20 -0.09 -14.61
C PHE A 59 -7.29 1.23 -15.38
N ARG A 60 -7.64 1.18 -16.67
CA ARG A 60 -7.93 2.40 -17.46
C ARG A 60 -9.06 3.22 -16.86
N LYS A 61 -10.19 2.58 -16.52
CA LYS A 61 -11.34 3.26 -15.90
C LYS A 61 -10.94 3.92 -14.55
N TRP A 62 -10.14 3.24 -13.73
CA TRP A 62 -9.69 3.82 -12.46
C TRP A 62 -8.74 4.99 -12.67
N ARG A 63 -7.81 4.88 -13.62
CA ARG A 63 -6.95 5.99 -14.01
C ARG A 63 -7.77 7.21 -14.47
N ASP A 64 -8.67 7.00 -15.39
CA ASP A 64 -9.41 8.09 -16.04
C ASP A 64 -10.48 8.69 -15.11
N GLY A 65 -11.02 7.90 -14.19
CA GLY A 65 -12.04 8.31 -13.20
C GLY A 65 -11.51 8.96 -11.92
N THR A 66 -10.23 9.32 -11.85
CA THR A 66 -9.62 9.93 -10.65
C THR A 66 -8.83 11.18 -11.01
N PRO A 67 -8.63 12.15 -10.07
CA PRO A 67 -7.88 13.37 -10.32
C PRO A 67 -6.41 13.12 -10.73
N ASN A 68 -5.80 14.10 -11.38
CA ASN A 68 -4.36 14.10 -11.62
C ASN A 68 -3.60 14.06 -10.30
N GLY A 69 -2.51 13.30 -10.25
CA GLY A 69 -1.70 13.12 -9.06
C GLY A 69 -2.27 12.13 -8.03
N PHE A 70 -3.47 11.55 -8.25
CA PHE A 70 -3.97 10.44 -7.44
C PHE A 70 -3.17 9.16 -7.71
N VAL A 71 -2.93 8.35 -6.67
CA VAL A 71 -2.08 7.15 -6.78
C VAL A 71 -2.81 5.89 -6.31
N PHE A 72 -2.61 4.80 -7.03
CA PHE A 72 -3.06 3.47 -6.66
C PHE A 72 -1.87 2.58 -6.30
N SER A 73 -1.73 2.20 -5.04
CA SER A 73 -0.87 1.07 -4.67
C SER A 73 -1.62 -0.24 -4.95
N LEU A 74 -0.93 -1.23 -5.46
CA LEU A 74 -1.53 -2.52 -5.79
C LEU A 74 -1.05 -3.58 -4.81
N LYS A 75 -1.95 -4.44 -4.35
CA LYS A 75 -1.56 -5.64 -3.64
C LYS A 75 -1.38 -6.78 -4.64
N GLY A 76 -0.15 -7.24 -4.78
CA GLY A 76 0.20 -8.35 -5.66
C GLY A 76 -0.57 -9.62 -5.33
N PRO A 77 -0.85 -10.50 -6.32
CA PRO A 77 -1.70 -11.66 -6.14
C PRO A 77 -1.12 -12.67 -5.13
N ARG A 78 -2.00 -13.28 -4.33
CA ARG A 78 -1.59 -14.28 -3.33
C ARG A 78 -0.86 -15.49 -3.91
N PHE A 79 -1.15 -15.88 -5.13
CA PHE A 79 -0.48 -17.01 -5.78
C PHE A 79 1.00 -16.74 -6.09
N VAL A 80 1.47 -15.48 -6.00
CA VAL A 80 2.88 -15.11 -6.04
C VAL A 80 3.56 -15.37 -4.69
N THR A 81 2.93 -14.96 -3.59
CA THR A 81 3.54 -14.94 -2.24
C THR A 81 3.15 -16.12 -1.35
N HIS A 82 2.04 -16.83 -1.66
CA HIS A 82 1.53 -17.97 -0.88
C HIS A 82 1.96 -19.32 -1.51
N ARG A 83 3.24 -19.42 -1.84
CA ARG A 83 3.85 -20.64 -2.39
C ARG A 83 5.01 -21.13 -1.53
N ASN A 84 5.35 -22.39 -1.63
CA ASN A 84 6.43 -22.98 -0.86
C ASN A 84 7.78 -22.42 -1.32
N GLU A 85 8.04 -22.43 -2.62
CA GLU A 85 9.27 -21.96 -3.26
C GLU A 85 9.02 -20.63 -4.00
N LEU A 86 9.51 -19.53 -3.44
CA LEU A 86 9.35 -18.18 -4.01
C LEU A 86 10.14 -18.03 -5.31
N ALA A 87 11.28 -18.70 -5.43
CA ALA A 87 12.11 -18.75 -6.65
C ALA A 87 11.31 -19.16 -7.91
N THR A 88 10.18 -19.86 -7.75
CA THR A 88 9.31 -20.29 -8.86
C THR A 88 8.24 -19.25 -9.24
N ALA A 89 8.28 -18.04 -8.69
CA ALA A 89 7.24 -17.03 -8.87
C ALA A 89 7.25 -16.31 -10.23
N GLY A 90 8.31 -16.46 -11.04
CA GLY A 90 8.51 -15.74 -12.30
C GLY A 90 7.30 -15.71 -13.22
N PRO A 91 6.75 -16.86 -13.67
CA PRO A 91 5.57 -16.87 -14.56
C PRO A 91 4.34 -16.19 -13.96
N SER A 92 4.20 -16.23 -12.63
CA SER A 92 3.10 -15.58 -11.93
C SER A 92 3.25 -14.04 -11.85
N LEU A 93 4.48 -13.56 -11.74
CA LEU A 93 4.81 -12.14 -11.83
C LEU A 93 4.57 -11.61 -13.24
N GLU A 94 5.04 -12.32 -14.26
CA GLU A 94 4.79 -11.98 -15.67
C GLU A 94 3.30 -11.89 -15.96
N LEU A 95 2.53 -12.89 -15.52
CA LEU A 95 1.07 -12.87 -15.65
C LEU A 95 0.44 -11.66 -14.98
N PHE A 96 0.88 -11.28 -13.78
CA PHE A 96 0.36 -10.09 -13.07
C PHE A 96 0.59 -8.81 -13.87
N PHE A 97 1.82 -8.58 -14.34
CA PHE A 97 2.16 -7.37 -15.11
C PHE A 97 1.50 -7.35 -16.49
N SER A 98 1.32 -8.51 -17.15
CA SER A 98 0.65 -8.61 -18.46
C SER A 98 -0.87 -8.35 -18.40
N ARG A 99 -1.49 -8.42 -17.21
CA ARG A 99 -2.93 -8.20 -17.02
C ARG A 99 -3.37 -6.73 -17.08
N GLY A 100 -2.45 -5.82 -17.38
CA GLY A 100 -2.75 -4.42 -17.64
C GLY A 100 -2.59 -3.50 -16.44
N VAL A 101 -1.86 -3.89 -15.39
CA VAL A 101 -1.56 -3.00 -14.25
C VAL A 101 -0.87 -1.71 -14.70
N LEU A 102 -0.10 -1.75 -15.78
CA LEU A 102 0.59 -0.61 -16.37
C LEU A 102 -0.36 0.43 -16.99
N GLU A 103 -1.62 0.07 -17.24
CA GLU A 103 -2.66 0.99 -17.72
C GLU A 103 -3.01 2.08 -16.69
N LEU A 104 -2.61 1.91 -15.44
CA LEU A 104 -2.68 2.99 -14.44
C LEU A 104 -1.78 4.18 -14.79
N GLY A 105 -0.77 3.98 -15.63
CA GLY A 105 0.13 5.06 -16.05
C GLY A 105 0.83 5.71 -14.84
N ASP A 106 0.85 7.04 -14.79
CA ASP A 106 1.49 7.81 -13.71
C ASP A 106 0.78 7.66 -12.35
N LYS A 107 -0.40 7.03 -12.33
CA LYS A 107 -1.13 6.72 -11.10
C LYS A 107 -0.75 5.36 -10.50
N LEU A 108 0.14 4.60 -11.14
CA LEU A 108 0.68 3.36 -10.58
C LEU A 108 1.65 3.70 -9.44
N GLY A 109 1.25 3.38 -8.23
CA GLY A 109 2.07 3.43 -7.03
C GLY A 109 2.79 2.11 -6.75
N PRO A 110 3.34 1.95 -5.54
CA PRO A 110 4.05 0.75 -5.15
C PRO A 110 3.21 -0.54 -5.23
N VAL A 111 3.87 -1.65 -5.55
CA VAL A 111 3.27 -2.99 -5.54
C VAL A 111 3.65 -3.70 -4.25
N LEU A 112 2.64 -4.00 -3.43
CA LEU A 112 2.77 -4.68 -2.14
C LEU A 112 2.73 -6.20 -2.31
N TRP A 113 3.78 -6.88 -1.93
CA TRP A 113 3.86 -8.34 -1.83
C TRP A 113 3.65 -8.78 -0.39
N GLN A 114 2.43 -9.19 -0.06
CA GLN A 114 2.08 -9.60 1.30
C GLN A 114 2.25 -11.12 1.46
N PHE A 115 3.14 -11.51 2.37
CA PHE A 115 3.39 -12.91 2.70
C PHE A 115 2.42 -13.42 3.77
N ALA A 116 2.10 -14.71 3.69
CA ALA A 116 1.23 -15.35 4.65
C ALA A 116 1.91 -15.52 6.03
N PRO A 117 1.14 -15.59 7.14
CA PRO A 117 1.71 -15.78 8.48
C PRO A 117 2.51 -17.08 8.65
N PHE A 118 2.25 -18.09 7.83
CA PHE A 118 2.97 -19.38 7.87
C PHE A 118 4.28 -19.37 7.06
N LYS A 119 4.51 -18.37 6.18
CA LYS A 119 5.74 -18.29 5.38
C LYS A 119 6.88 -17.86 6.26
N GLN A 120 7.82 -18.77 6.51
CA GLN A 120 9.05 -18.51 7.23
C GLN A 120 10.10 -17.86 6.31
N PHE A 121 11.03 -17.14 6.90
CA PHE A 121 12.16 -16.56 6.21
C PHE A 121 13.20 -17.65 5.86
N ASP A 122 13.47 -17.80 4.61
CA ASP A 122 14.61 -18.49 4.03
C ASP A 122 15.36 -17.50 3.16
N ALA A 123 16.61 -17.21 3.49
CA ALA A 123 17.36 -16.14 2.85
C ALA A 123 17.60 -16.43 1.36
N THR A 124 17.83 -17.68 0.99
CA THR A 124 18.11 -18.09 -0.40
C THR A 124 16.85 -17.99 -1.26
N ASP A 125 15.73 -18.57 -0.79
CA ASP A 125 14.45 -18.53 -1.51
C ASP A 125 13.92 -17.09 -1.60
N PHE A 126 14.13 -16.30 -0.54
CA PHE A 126 13.69 -14.91 -0.51
C PHE A 126 14.53 -14.00 -1.43
N ALA A 127 15.86 -14.20 -1.47
CA ALA A 127 16.73 -13.48 -2.41
C ALA A 127 16.35 -13.80 -3.86
N ALA A 128 16.14 -15.07 -4.19
CA ALA A 128 15.69 -15.48 -5.52
C ALA A 128 14.35 -14.84 -5.91
N PHE A 129 13.42 -14.67 -4.96
CA PHE A 129 12.18 -13.93 -5.20
C PHE A 129 12.43 -12.45 -5.51
N LEU A 130 13.31 -11.79 -4.76
CA LEU A 130 13.62 -10.38 -4.98
C LEU A 130 14.28 -10.16 -6.34
N ASP A 131 15.11 -11.09 -6.82
CA ASP A 131 15.71 -11.06 -8.15
C ASP A 131 14.68 -11.16 -9.29
N LEU A 132 13.54 -11.82 -9.04
CA LEU A 132 12.46 -11.95 -10.03
C LEU A 132 11.60 -10.67 -10.16
N LEU A 133 11.68 -9.74 -9.21
CA LEU A 133 10.86 -8.53 -9.24
C LEU A 133 11.36 -7.57 -10.33
N PRO A 134 10.53 -7.23 -11.35
CA PRO A 134 10.96 -6.35 -12.42
C PRO A 134 11.16 -4.92 -11.90
N ARG A 135 12.36 -4.40 -12.01
CA ARG A 135 12.66 -2.99 -11.66
C ARG A 135 11.97 -2.02 -12.60
N GLU A 136 11.73 -2.46 -13.83
CA GLU A 136 11.06 -1.71 -14.88
C GLU A 136 10.10 -2.61 -15.64
N SER A 137 8.96 -2.06 -16.06
CA SER A 137 8.02 -2.74 -16.95
C SER A 137 7.32 -1.70 -17.83
N GLY A 138 7.32 -1.94 -19.14
CA GLY A 138 6.71 -1.02 -20.11
C GLY A 138 7.31 0.40 -20.08
N GLY A 139 8.60 0.53 -19.85
CA GLY A 139 9.32 1.82 -19.76
C GLY A 139 9.06 2.59 -18.46
N ARG A 140 8.50 1.93 -17.43
CA ARG A 140 8.21 2.54 -16.12
C ARG A 140 8.96 1.83 -15.01
N GLN A 141 9.54 2.61 -14.12
CA GLN A 141 10.10 2.10 -12.87
C GLN A 141 8.97 1.54 -12.00
N ILE A 142 9.15 0.32 -11.49
CA ILE A 142 8.20 -0.34 -10.59
C ILE A 142 8.76 -0.31 -9.18
N ARG A 143 8.03 0.31 -8.26
CA ARG A 143 8.38 0.32 -6.84
C ARG A 143 7.79 -0.91 -6.17
N HIS A 144 8.62 -1.71 -5.54
CA HIS A 144 8.20 -2.90 -4.82
C HIS A 144 8.33 -2.73 -3.32
N LEU A 145 7.38 -3.31 -2.59
CA LEU A 145 7.51 -3.46 -1.15
C LEU A 145 6.99 -4.83 -0.70
N VAL A 146 7.44 -5.24 0.47
CA VAL A 146 7.01 -6.49 1.10
C VAL A 146 6.35 -6.22 2.45
N GLU A 147 5.32 -7.00 2.78
CA GLU A 147 4.79 -7.13 4.14
C GLU A 147 4.94 -8.57 4.58
N VAL A 148 5.71 -8.81 5.61
CA VAL A 148 5.95 -10.14 6.18
C VAL A 148 5.22 -10.29 7.51
N ARG A 149 4.78 -11.50 7.83
CA ARG A 149 3.91 -11.76 8.97
C ARG A 149 4.43 -12.81 9.94
N HIS A 150 5.47 -13.55 9.56
CA HIS A 150 6.10 -14.54 10.43
C HIS A 150 7.25 -13.93 11.23
N PRO A 151 7.43 -14.28 12.52
CA PRO A 151 8.49 -13.70 13.36
C PRO A 151 9.92 -13.96 12.87
N SER A 152 10.15 -15.04 12.08
CA SER A 152 11.47 -15.36 11.53
C SER A 152 12.06 -14.28 10.65
N PHE A 153 11.26 -13.34 10.15
CA PHE A 153 11.74 -12.19 9.38
C PHE A 153 12.38 -11.08 10.25
N ARG A 154 12.29 -11.16 11.57
CA ARG A 154 12.95 -10.22 12.50
C ARG A 154 14.45 -10.50 12.60
N THR A 155 15.15 -10.29 11.50
CA THR A 155 16.61 -10.52 11.42
C THR A 155 17.25 -9.47 10.50
N PRO A 156 18.48 -9.01 10.81
CA PRO A 156 19.23 -8.11 9.93
C PRO A 156 19.38 -8.63 8.50
N ALA A 157 19.58 -9.94 8.34
CA ALA A 157 19.72 -10.57 7.03
C ALA A 157 18.52 -10.27 6.09
N PHE A 158 17.30 -10.19 6.64
CA PHE A 158 16.10 -9.82 5.88
C PHE A 158 16.15 -8.37 5.40
N THR A 159 16.40 -7.42 6.30
CA THR A 159 16.43 -6.00 5.95
C THR A 159 17.61 -5.66 5.05
N ASP A 160 18.74 -6.34 5.18
CA ASP A 160 19.90 -6.17 4.33
C ASP A 160 19.65 -6.68 2.91
N LEU A 161 18.96 -7.81 2.75
CA LEU A 161 18.51 -8.29 1.43
C LEU A 161 17.58 -7.26 0.76
N LEU A 162 16.63 -6.70 1.49
CA LEU A 162 15.73 -5.67 0.94
C LEU A 162 16.49 -4.44 0.47
N ARG A 163 17.46 -3.95 1.26
CA ARG A 163 18.31 -2.80 0.89
C ARG A 163 19.12 -3.08 -0.36
N GLN A 164 19.72 -4.27 -0.48
CA GLN A 164 20.50 -4.70 -1.65
C GLN A 164 19.66 -4.69 -2.95
N HIS A 165 18.37 -5.05 -2.84
CA HIS A 165 17.46 -5.09 -3.99
C HIS A 165 16.64 -3.79 -4.18
N GLY A 166 16.79 -2.80 -3.30
CA GLY A 166 16.01 -1.56 -3.35
C GLY A 166 14.50 -1.77 -3.13
N VAL A 167 14.14 -2.80 -2.36
CA VAL A 167 12.74 -3.14 -2.04
C VAL A 167 12.39 -2.60 -0.66
N ALA A 168 11.26 -1.92 -0.53
CA ALA A 168 10.81 -1.38 0.74
C ALA A 168 10.18 -2.47 1.64
N VAL A 169 10.23 -2.28 2.95
CA VAL A 169 9.41 -3.04 3.91
C VAL A 169 8.24 -2.19 4.39
N ALA A 170 7.05 -2.78 4.49
CA ALA A 170 5.90 -2.10 5.06
C ALA A 170 6.07 -1.93 6.59
N ALA A 171 5.94 -0.69 7.07
CA ALA A 171 5.75 -0.42 8.49
C ALA A 171 4.28 -0.68 8.83
N VAL A 172 4.01 -1.76 9.56
CA VAL A 172 2.65 -2.20 9.88
C VAL A 172 2.34 -1.87 11.33
N HIS A 173 1.36 -1.00 11.56
CA HIS A 173 0.83 -0.72 12.89
C HIS A 173 -0.19 -1.77 13.30
N ASP A 174 0.30 -2.90 13.83
CA ASP A 174 -0.49 -4.06 14.24
C ASP A 174 0.25 -4.77 15.38
N GLU A 175 -0.47 -5.30 16.37
CA GLU A 175 0.13 -6.01 17.50
C GLU A 175 0.53 -7.45 17.16
N LYS A 176 -0.11 -8.01 16.14
CA LYS A 176 0.00 -9.44 15.78
C LYS A 176 1.22 -9.74 14.93
N TYR A 177 1.67 -8.78 14.10
CA TYR A 177 2.69 -9.02 13.09
C TYR A 177 3.99 -8.29 13.37
N PRO A 178 5.12 -8.71 12.78
CA PRO A 178 6.37 -8.01 12.91
C PRO A 178 6.24 -6.54 12.51
N ALA A 179 6.68 -5.64 13.38
CA ALA A 179 6.84 -4.23 13.06
C ALA A 179 8.27 -3.98 12.60
N PHE A 180 8.41 -3.16 11.54
CA PHE A 180 9.69 -2.67 11.03
C PHE A 180 9.68 -1.16 11.07
N GLU A 181 10.68 -0.58 11.72
CA GLU A 181 10.88 0.87 11.77
C GLU A 181 11.79 1.36 10.63
N ASP A 182 12.61 0.46 10.11
CA ASP A 182 13.56 0.73 9.04
C ASP A 182 12.87 1.04 7.71
N VAL A 183 13.42 2.00 6.97
CA VAL A 183 13.12 2.19 5.56
C VAL A 183 14.23 1.48 4.76
N THR A 184 13.87 0.46 3.99
CA THR A 184 14.82 -0.35 3.21
C THR A 184 14.88 0.03 1.74
N GLY A 185 13.89 0.80 1.23
CA GLY A 185 13.80 1.32 -0.12
C GLY A 185 13.90 2.85 -0.18
N ASP A 186 13.56 3.43 -1.30
CA ASP A 186 13.57 4.87 -1.58
C ASP A 186 12.28 5.60 -1.18
N PHE A 187 11.32 4.89 -0.59
CA PHE A 187 10.05 5.41 -0.09
C PHE A 187 9.64 4.75 1.22
N ALA A 188 8.76 5.40 1.97
CA ALA A 188 8.13 4.85 3.17
C ALA A 188 6.71 4.36 2.86
N TYR A 189 6.33 3.19 3.42
CA TYR A 189 4.99 2.63 3.26
C TYR A 189 4.43 2.19 4.60
N LEU A 190 3.37 2.86 5.05
CA LEU A 190 2.79 2.66 6.37
C LEU A 190 1.38 2.08 6.23
N ARG A 191 1.11 0.99 6.93
CA ARG A 191 -0.20 0.34 6.96
C ARG A 191 -0.76 0.36 8.37
N LEU A 192 -1.71 1.27 8.60
CA LEU A 192 -2.33 1.50 9.89
C LEU A 192 -3.57 0.61 10.03
N ARG A 193 -3.54 -0.32 11.00
CA ARG A 193 -4.51 -1.40 11.11
C ARG A 193 -5.29 -1.38 12.43
N ARG A 194 -5.19 -0.29 13.19
CA ARG A 194 -5.77 -0.18 14.53
C ARG A 194 -6.83 0.91 14.64
N CYS A 195 -7.62 1.16 13.57
CA CYS A 195 -8.80 2.00 13.71
C CYS A 195 -9.72 1.47 14.79
N VAL A 196 -10.18 2.37 15.68
CA VAL A 196 -11.12 2.10 16.78
C VAL A 196 -12.48 2.69 16.43
N GLU A 197 -13.56 1.97 16.67
CA GLU A 197 -14.91 2.37 16.24
C GLU A 197 -15.46 3.54 17.07
N GLU A 198 -15.12 3.56 18.35
CA GLU A 198 -15.50 4.60 19.31
C GLU A 198 -14.83 5.94 19.04
N GLU A 199 -13.69 5.93 18.36
CA GLU A 199 -13.00 7.15 17.95
C GLU A 199 -13.61 7.71 16.66
N PRO A 200 -14.17 8.92 16.65
CA PRO A 200 -14.78 9.50 15.45
C PRO A 200 -13.84 9.56 14.25
N THR A 201 -12.56 9.83 14.51
CA THR A 201 -11.46 9.85 13.52
C THR A 201 -10.74 8.50 13.40
N GLY A 202 -11.26 7.42 13.98
CA GLY A 202 -10.69 6.09 13.95
C GLY A 202 -9.39 5.92 14.74
N TYR A 203 -8.74 7.00 15.13
CA TYR A 203 -7.54 7.05 15.95
C TYR A 203 -7.62 8.22 16.91
N PRO A 204 -7.06 8.12 18.13
CA PRO A 204 -6.86 9.26 19.02
C PRO A 204 -6.06 10.36 18.32
N GLU A 205 -6.39 11.61 18.61
CA GLU A 205 -5.77 12.78 17.99
C GLU A 205 -4.23 12.74 18.11
N ALA A 206 -3.73 12.48 19.32
CA ALA A 206 -2.29 12.39 19.57
C ALA A 206 -1.59 11.25 18.78
N GLU A 207 -2.30 10.21 18.38
CA GLU A 207 -1.74 9.18 17.48
C GLU A 207 -1.68 9.68 16.04
N LEU A 208 -2.72 10.39 15.58
CA LEU A 208 -2.70 10.99 14.24
C LEU A 208 -1.58 12.03 14.13
N ASP A 209 -1.29 12.81 15.20
CA ASP A 209 -0.16 13.75 15.23
C ASP A 209 1.18 13.03 15.06
N ARG A 210 1.39 11.93 15.79
CA ARG A 210 2.61 11.10 15.63
C ARG A 210 2.77 10.53 14.23
N TRP A 211 1.67 10.12 13.60
CA TRP A 211 1.72 9.63 12.21
C TRP A 211 1.98 10.74 11.21
N ALA A 212 1.42 11.94 11.44
CA ALA A 212 1.71 13.11 10.61
C ALA A 212 3.18 13.53 10.74
N GLU A 213 3.72 13.60 11.95
CA GLU A 213 5.13 13.91 12.20
C GLU A 213 6.07 12.90 11.55
N ARG A 214 5.79 11.60 11.71
CA ARG A 214 6.56 10.54 11.08
C ARG A 214 6.53 10.64 9.55
N ALA A 215 5.38 10.91 8.97
CA ALA A 215 5.25 11.08 7.52
C ALA A 215 6.03 12.33 7.02
N ARG A 216 5.94 13.46 7.74
CA ARG A 216 6.73 14.66 7.44
C ARG A 216 8.24 14.40 7.56
N GLY A 217 8.67 13.64 8.55
CA GLY A 217 10.08 13.25 8.73
C GLY A 217 10.62 12.52 7.51
N HIS A 218 9.93 11.49 7.04
CA HIS A 218 10.33 10.78 5.82
C HIS A 218 10.32 11.68 4.58
N ALA A 219 9.30 12.53 4.43
CA ALA A 219 9.20 13.46 3.30
C ALA A 219 10.33 14.50 3.30
N ALA A 220 10.71 15.01 4.48
CA ALA A 220 11.82 15.95 4.63
C ALA A 220 13.18 15.34 4.24
N GLU A 221 13.32 14.01 4.37
CA GLU A 221 14.48 13.26 3.90
C GLU A 221 14.43 12.95 2.39
N GLY A 222 13.45 13.51 1.67
CA GLY A 222 13.28 13.33 0.22
C GLY A 222 12.56 12.05 -0.19
N ARG A 223 11.99 11.28 0.74
CA ARG A 223 11.27 10.04 0.46
C ARG A 223 9.79 10.29 0.24
N ASP A 224 9.23 9.70 -0.81
CA ASP A 224 7.77 9.58 -0.93
C ASP A 224 7.21 8.73 0.21
N VAL A 225 6.03 9.10 0.70
CA VAL A 225 5.34 8.39 1.78
C VAL A 225 3.97 7.93 1.31
N PHE A 226 3.68 6.64 1.47
CA PHE A 226 2.37 6.05 1.23
C PHE A 226 1.80 5.54 2.54
N LEU A 227 0.69 6.10 2.98
CA LEU A 227 0.07 5.78 4.27
C LEU A 227 -1.38 5.35 4.07
N TYR A 228 -1.72 4.17 4.56
CA TYR A 228 -3.05 3.60 4.36
C TYR A 228 -3.68 3.12 5.66
N PHE A 229 -4.93 3.54 5.89
CA PHE A 229 -5.79 2.98 6.93
C PHE A 229 -6.51 1.75 6.37
N ILE A 230 -6.15 0.54 6.86
CA ILE A 230 -6.52 -0.71 6.19
C ILE A 230 -7.55 -1.53 6.96
N ASN A 231 -7.35 -1.73 8.24
CA ASN A 231 -8.12 -2.62 9.11
C ASN A 231 -8.45 -1.94 10.45
N GLY A 232 -8.80 -2.74 11.46
CA GLY A 232 -9.42 -2.30 12.67
C GLY A 232 -10.91 -2.04 12.41
N ALA A 233 -11.49 -1.04 13.00
CA ALA A 233 -12.83 -0.57 12.67
C ALA A 233 -12.82 0.08 11.27
N LYS A 234 -12.93 -0.75 10.23
CA LYS A 234 -12.82 -0.31 8.83
C LYS A 234 -13.83 0.80 8.48
N VAL A 235 -14.95 0.87 9.19
CA VAL A 235 -15.95 1.94 9.03
C VAL A 235 -15.32 3.32 9.26
N ARG A 236 -14.31 3.42 10.12
CA ARG A 236 -13.62 4.67 10.46
C ARG A 236 -12.43 5.01 9.55
N ALA A 237 -11.98 4.08 8.70
CA ALA A 237 -10.79 4.29 7.87
C ALA A 237 -10.84 5.58 7.01
N PRO A 238 -11.94 5.95 6.34
CA PRO A 238 -12.00 7.23 5.62
C PRO A 238 -11.88 8.46 6.52
N ALA A 239 -12.53 8.44 7.70
CA ALA A 239 -12.44 9.54 8.64
C ALA A 239 -11.01 9.72 9.17
N ALA A 240 -10.32 8.61 9.47
CA ALA A 240 -8.91 8.63 9.88
C ALA A 240 -7.99 9.20 8.78
N ALA A 241 -8.21 8.78 7.54
CA ALA A 241 -7.43 9.28 6.41
C ALA A 241 -7.64 10.78 6.17
N GLN A 242 -8.89 11.25 6.24
CA GLN A 242 -9.22 12.68 6.09
C GLN A 242 -8.66 13.52 7.24
N ALA A 243 -8.75 13.04 8.49
CA ALA A 243 -8.18 13.72 9.65
C ALA A 243 -6.65 13.84 9.53
N LEU A 244 -5.96 12.78 9.09
CA LEU A 244 -4.52 12.85 8.86
C LEU A 244 -4.16 13.80 7.72
N ILE A 245 -4.94 13.79 6.62
CA ILE A 245 -4.74 14.76 5.51
C ILE A 245 -4.90 16.20 5.99
N ALA A 246 -5.88 16.48 6.85
CA ALA A 246 -6.06 17.81 7.42
C ALA A 246 -4.82 18.24 8.21
N LYS A 247 -4.34 17.39 9.14
CA LYS A 247 -3.14 17.65 9.94
C LYS A 247 -1.87 17.86 9.08
N LEU A 248 -1.74 17.18 7.96
CA LEU A 248 -0.58 17.32 7.05
C LEU A 248 -0.58 18.63 6.26
N ARG A 249 -1.70 19.36 6.22
CA ARG A 249 -1.82 20.66 5.56
C ARG A 249 -1.53 21.86 6.48
N GLU A 250 -1.51 21.60 7.79
CA GLU A 250 -1.06 22.56 8.82
C GLU A 250 0.46 22.73 8.81
#